data_667ac199c28489bf7b248375f2330b1a
#
_entry.id   667ac199c28489bf7b248375f2330b1a
#
_cell.length_a   1.000
_cell.length_b   1.000
_cell.length_c   1.000
_cell.angle_alpha   90.00
_cell.angle_beta   90.00
_cell.angle_gamma   90.00
#
_symmetry.space_group_name_H-M   'P 1'
#
loop_
_entity.id
_entity.type
_entity.pdbx_description
1 polymer ?
#
loop_
_entity_poly.entity_id
_entity_poly.type
_entity_poly.pdbx_seq_one_letter_code
_entity_poly.pdbx_strand_id
1 'polypeptide(L)'
;MNRCFHLAWLSFALAAHAWAQGAPNVRITWIGQSGFHIQTEGGPAVVSDPPAANFGFLFPTTPADAVTISHTHADHTGVGGVLGTPTMVDGRNVTERREVTAAGATFTIIPGFHDTQSATRNALITWTQGGLRFLQGGDYGQATLTEAQLNDLRDIDVAFVAASTPTLVPSQAKAFIDQLRPRIAILCHYRMPLGGSTATLPFKDITAPYSNIVYKGNVVTLNRDQLPVETEVWVMQPTANAVVVNSASFVGGAPTAPGSLASVFGNFTNAGTATATVFPLPTNLGNVEVVVGGRAAPVLYVSPTQINFQVSHRLETPGQSLAEIKVGGTTVGRAQVTALAGGPGVFVATDLNFQFVTADRPIRRGDPVIIFATGHGELTEMPEDGAPAPATNLISTKAKPRVTIGGIEAEVLFSGLTPGLAGLWQINAVVPAGAPVGTNVPLEVTQGLTGAALPLAIR
;
A
#
# COMPACT_ATOMS: atom_id res chain seq x y z
N MET A 1 33.46 59.97 -54.28
CA MET A 1 32.15 59.32 -54.26
C MET A 1 32.18 58.28 -53.10
N ASN A 2 31.76 58.71 -51.93
CA ASN A 2 31.75 57.92 -50.71
C ASN A 2 30.42 57.17 -50.63
N ARG A 3 30.46 55.85 -50.46
CA ARG A 3 29.31 55.07 -50.06
C ARG A 3 29.58 54.48 -48.67
N CYS A 4 28.89 55.01 -47.66
CA CYS A 4 28.84 54.48 -46.30
C CYS A 4 27.99 53.20 -46.27
N PHE A 5 28.59 52.13 -45.78
CA PHE A 5 27.85 50.93 -45.40
C PHE A 5 27.41 51.03 -43.92
N HIS A 6 26.11 51.01 -43.72
CA HIS A 6 25.52 50.90 -42.39
C HIS A 6 25.41 49.41 -42.04
N LEU A 7 26.16 48.96 -41.02
CA LEU A 7 25.95 47.66 -40.39
C LEU A 7 24.77 47.78 -39.38
N ALA A 8 23.67 47.12 -39.70
CA ALA A 8 22.60 46.92 -38.75
C ALA A 8 22.91 45.72 -37.86
N TRP A 9 23.02 45.92 -36.55
CA TRP A 9 23.10 44.87 -35.55
C TRP A 9 21.71 44.30 -35.28
N LEU A 10 21.44 43.07 -35.75
CA LEU A 10 20.27 42.28 -35.31
C LEU A 10 20.60 41.67 -33.96
N SER A 11 20.03 42.22 -32.89
CA SER A 11 20.00 41.59 -31.58
C SER A 11 18.98 40.45 -31.59
N PHE A 12 19.45 39.21 -31.66
CA PHE A 12 18.62 38.04 -31.37
C PHE A 12 18.39 37.98 -29.87
N ALA A 13 17.20 38.36 -29.44
CA ALA A 13 16.72 38.02 -28.08
C ALA A 13 16.37 36.53 -28.05
N LEU A 14 17.23 35.71 -27.47
CA LEU A 14 16.86 34.33 -27.08
C LEU A 14 15.80 34.45 -25.97
N ALA A 15 14.54 34.31 -26.33
CA ALA A 15 13.50 34.00 -25.39
C ALA A 15 13.75 32.58 -24.89
N ALA A 16 14.35 32.47 -23.70
CA ALA A 16 14.41 31.21 -22.97
C ALA A 16 12.96 30.80 -22.67
N HIS A 17 12.44 29.84 -23.41
CA HIS A 17 11.22 29.16 -23.03
C HIS A 17 11.56 28.35 -21.81
N ALA A 18 11.25 28.87 -20.62
CA ALA A 18 11.18 28.09 -19.40
C ALA A 18 10.05 27.07 -19.64
N TRP A 19 10.42 25.86 -19.96
CA TRP A 19 9.49 24.74 -19.90
C TRP A 19 9.02 24.72 -18.46
N ALA A 20 7.71 24.86 -18.24
CA ALA A 20 7.14 24.66 -16.92
C ALA A 20 7.45 23.20 -16.54
N GLN A 21 8.47 23.00 -15.72
CA GLN A 21 8.71 21.71 -15.11
C GLN A 21 7.47 21.42 -14.26
N GLY A 22 6.83 20.27 -14.51
CA GLY A 22 5.72 19.79 -13.67
C GLY A 22 6.15 19.77 -12.20
N ALA A 23 5.18 19.76 -11.31
CA ALA A 23 5.48 19.70 -9.86
C ALA A 23 6.40 18.50 -9.57
N PRO A 24 7.45 18.67 -8.72
CA PRO A 24 8.38 17.59 -8.42
C PRO A 24 7.65 16.43 -7.74
N ASN A 25 8.15 15.22 -7.96
CA ASN A 25 7.66 14.05 -7.26
C ASN A 25 8.08 14.10 -5.79
N VAL A 26 7.19 13.65 -4.90
CA VAL A 26 7.48 13.46 -3.47
C VAL A 26 7.30 12.00 -3.13
N ARG A 27 8.37 11.39 -2.66
CA ARG A 27 8.37 10.00 -2.19
C ARG A 27 8.11 9.96 -0.69
N ILE A 28 7.10 9.20 -0.28
CA ILE A 28 6.76 8.96 1.12
C ILE A 28 7.05 7.51 1.43
N THR A 29 7.87 7.25 2.45
CA THR A 29 8.15 5.92 2.99
C THR A 29 7.60 5.84 4.40
N TRP A 30 6.72 4.87 4.67
CA TRP A 30 6.27 4.64 6.03
C TRP A 30 7.27 3.79 6.80
N ILE A 31 7.90 4.36 7.81
CA ILE A 31 8.85 3.68 8.68
C ILE A 31 8.10 2.66 9.55
N GLY A 32 6.99 3.08 10.13
CA GLY A 32 6.15 2.38 11.08
C GLY A 32 5.70 3.31 12.20
N GLN A 33 4.73 2.92 13.01
CA GLN A 33 4.07 3.74 14.02
C GLN A 33 3.60 5.06 13.40
N SER A 34 4.05 6.21 13.90
CA SER A 34 3.78 7.54 13.30
C SER A 34 4.93 8.07 12.43
N GLY A 35 5.97 7.24 12.19
CA GLY A 35 7.20 7.64 11.52
C GLY A 35 7.11 7.59 10.00
N PHE A 36 7.41 8.71 9.33
CA PHE A 36 7.46 8.79 7.87
C PHE A 36 8.75 9.48 7.41
N HIS A 37 9.30 9.00 6.30
CA HIS A 37 10.38 9.65 5.57
C HIS A 37 9.82 10.22 4.27
N ILE A 38 9.90 11.53 4.10
CA ILE A 38 9.33 12.30 3.00
C ILE A 38 10.48 12.93 2.22
N GLN A 39 10.70 12.51 0.98
CA GLN A 39 11.80 12.94 0.11
C GLN A 39 11.25 13.61 -1.14
N THR A 40 11.61 14.87 -1.37
CA THR A 40 11.36 15.53 -2.66
C THR A 40 12.41 15.12 -3.68
N GLU A 41 12.01 14.84 -4.90
CA GLU A 41 12.94 14.55 -5.99
C GLU A 41 13.85 15.77 -6.24
N GLY A 42 15.17 15.55 -6.11
CA GLY A 42 16.17 16.63 -6.21
C GLY A 42 16.10 17.69 -5.10
N GLY A 43 15.34 17.45 -4.03
CA GLY A 43 15.10 18.38 -2.94
C GLY A 43 15.31 17.76 -1.55
N PRO A 44 14.80 18.44 -0.50
CA PRO A 44 15.04 18.03 0.88
C PRO A 44 14.30 16.75 1.28
N ALA A 45 14.79 16.12 2.34
CA ALA A 45 14.18 15.03 3.05
C ALA A 45 13.74 15.45 4.45
N VAL A 46 12.54 15.08 4.84
CA VAL A 46 11.98 15.27 6.18
C VAL A 46 11.66 13.92 6.79
N VAL A 47 12.08 13.66 8.02
CA VAL A 47 11.58 12.53 8.81
C VAL A 47 10.59 13.07 9.83
N SER A 48 9.40 12.50 9.83
CA SER A 48 8.32 12.94 10.70
C SER A 48 8.05 11.89 11.78
N ASP A 49 8.04 12.31 13.04
CA ASP A 49 7.73 11.51 14.24
C ASP A 49 8.36 10.10 14.25
N PRO A 50 9.69 10.00 14.15
CA PRO A 50 10.37 8.70 14.06
C PRO A 50 10.17 7.89 15.35
N PRO A 51 9.79 6.60 15.26
CA PRO A 51 9.74 5.71 16.42
C PRO A 51 11.14 5.39 16.94
N ALA A 52 11.30 5.16 18.25
CA ALA A 52 12.56 4.69 18.79
C ALA A 52 12.90 3.27 18.27
N ALA A 53 14.18 2.91 18.26
CA ALA A 53 14.67 1.64 17.69
C ALA A 53 14.04 0.39 18.31
N ASN A 54 13.66 0.44 19.59
CA ASN A 54 13.02 -0.67 20.30
C ASN A 54 11.60 -0.99 19.80
N PHE A 55 11.00 -0.15 18.95
CA PHE A 55 9.73 -0.47 18.29
C PHE A 55 9.88 -1.44 17.11
N GLY A 56 11.12 -1.78 16.69
CA GLY A 56 11.42 -2.86 15.76
C GLY A 56 11.28 -2.52 14.27
N PHE A 57 11.11 -1.25 13.92
CA PHE A 57 11.04 -0.83 12.51
C PHE A 57 12.40 -0.52 11.91
N LEU A 58 12.50 -0.70 10.58
CA LEU A 58 13.69 -0.37 9.81
C LEU A 58 13.63 1.07 9.33
N PHE A 59 14.69 1.81 9.57
CA PHE A 59 14.81 3.18 9.07
C PHE A 59 15.34 3.22 7.64
N PRO A 60 14.89 4.19 6.81
CA PRO A 60 15.49 4.47 5.52
C PRO A 60 16.98 4.82 5.66
N THR A 61 17.78 4.41 4.69
CA THR A 61 19.21 4.70 4.63
C THR A 61 19.54 6.08 4.04
N THR A 62 18.52 6.86 3.65
CA THR A 62 18.68 8.22 3.12
C THR A 62 18.73 9.22 4.27
N PRO A 63 19.74 10.11 4.32
CA PRO A 63 19.81 11.17 5.32
C PRO A 63 18.60 12.12 5.26
N ALA A 64 18.23 12.70 6.41
CA ALA A 64 17.21 13.74 6.50
C ALA A 64 17.82 15.11 6.74
N ASP A 65 17.16 16.15 6.21
CA ASP A 65 17.51 17.57 6.41
C ASP A 65 16.72 18.18 7.58
N ALA A 66 15.53 17.65 7.88
CA ALA A 66 14.74 18.02 9.04
C ALA A 66 14.09 16.80 9.70
N VAL A 67 13.81 16.91 11.01
CA VAL A 67 13.04 15.92 11.75
C VAL A 67 11.98 16.64 12.59
N THR A 68 10.71 16.17 12.50
CA THR A 68 9.64 16.69 13.34
C THR A 68 9.38 15.78 14.54
N ILE A 69 8.97 16.37 15.65
CA ILE A 69 8.52 15.67 16.86
C ILE A 69 7.26 16.34 17.35
N SER A 70 6.13 15.58 17.36
CA SER A 70 4.83 16.11 17.79
C SER A 70 4.70 16.19 19.32
N HIS A 71 5.19 15.18 20.04
CA HIS A 71 5.09 15.09 21.51
C HIS A 71 6.20 14.21 22.12
N THR A 72 6.11 13.90 23.41
CA THR A 72 7.23 13.33 24.19
C THR A 72 7.31 11.79 24.22
N HIS A 73 6.37 11.06 23.65
CA HIS A 73 6.38 9.59 23.70
C HIS A 73 7.52 8.99 22.85
N ALA A 74 8.03 7.85 23.27
CA ALA A 74 9.19 7.20 22.64
C ALA A 74 8.92 6.73 21.19
N ASP A 75 7.68 6.47 20.84
CA ASP A 75 7.25 6.11 19.49
C ASP A 75 7.14 7.29 18.52
N HIS A 76 7.51 8.51 18.97
CA HIS A 76 7.59 9.74 18.18
C HIS A 76 8.94 10.46 18.29
N THR A 77 9.86 10.00 19.14
CA THR A 77 11.10 10.71 19.49
C THR A 77 12.38 9.98 19.12
N GLY A 78 12.30 8.99 18.25
CA GLY A 78 13.42 8.10 17.86
C GLY A 78 14.44 8.72 16.91
N VAL A 79 14.86 9.96 17.15
CA VAL A 79 15.81 10.69 16.30
C VAL A 79 17.16 10.00 16.11
N GLY A 80 17.56 9.13 17.05
CA GLY A 80 18.81 8.35 16.95
C GLY A 80 18.85 7.34 15.79
N GLY A 81 17.70 7.02 15.17
CA GLY A 81 17.62 6.19 13.96
C GLY A 81 17.68 7.00 12.65
N VAL A 82 17.60 8.33 12.73
CA VAL A 82 17.59 9.21 11.57
C VAL A 82 19.03 9.53 11.16
N LEU A 83 19.35 9.27 9.89
CA LEU A 83 20.66 9.57 9.34
C LEU A 83 20.79 11.07 8.98
N GLY A 84 22.03 11.57 8.97
CA GLY A 84 22.35 12.95 8.67
C GLY A 84 22.44 13.82 9.93
N THR A 85 22.32 15.13 9.74
CA THR A 85 22.29 16.12 10.81
C THR A 85 21.04 17.00 10.69
N PRO A 86 19.85 16.41 10.84
CA PRO A 86 18.61 17.13 10.56
C PRO A 86 18.37 18.27 11.54
N THR A 87 17.81 19.38 11.04
CA THR A 87 17.27 20.43 11.88
C THR A 87 16.01 19.92 12.60
N MET A 88 15.98 20.04 13.92
CA MET A 88 14.85 19.59 14.71
C MET A 88 13.70 20.61 14.72
N VAL A 89 12.51 20.16 14.33
CA VAL A 89 11.24 20.88 14.43
C VAL A 89 10.49 20.29 15.63
N ASP A 90 10.76 20.87 16.80
CA ASP A 90 10.33 20.32 18.09
C ASP A 90 8.97 20.88 18.52
N GLY A 91 7.93 20.04 18.47
CA GLY A 91 6.56 20.35 18.92
C GLY A 91 6.27 19.95 20.37
N ARG A 92 7.23 19.36 21.08
CA ARG A 92 7.03 18.92 22.47
C ARG A 92 6.70 20.09 23.39
N ASN A 93 5.65 19.92 24.18
CA ASN A 93 5.21 20.91 25.17
C ASN A 93 4.87 22.31 24.61
N VAL A 94 4.59 22.41 23.30
CA VAL A 94 4.19 23.69 22.67
C VAL A 94 2.84 24.14 23.22
N THR A 95 2.79 25.41 23.67
CA THR A 95 1.59 26.06 24.20
C THR A 95 1.05 27.15 23.30
N GLU A 96 1.89 27.66 22.38
CA GLU A 96 1.55 28.74 21.44
C GLU A 96 1.94 28.33 20.03
N ARG A 97 1.21 28.85 19.04
CA ARG A 97 1.55 28.69 17.63
C ARG A 97 2.92 29.30 17.35
N ARG A 98 3.78 28.57 16.71
CA ARG A 98 5.09 29.08 16.28
C ARG A 98 5.51 28.52 14.92
N GLU A 99 6.50 29.14 14.33
CA GLU A 99 7.09 28.74 13.07
C GLU A 99 8.59 28.44 13.23
N VAL A 100 9.06 27.43 12.49
CA VAL A 100 10.47 27.02 12.43
C VAL A 100 10.84 26.84 10.97
N THR A 101 11.94 27.45 10.54
CA THR A 101 12.49 27.23 9.19
C THR A 101 13.49 26.07 9.23
N ALA A 102 13.26 25.05 8.46
CA ALA A 102 14.14 23.88 8.32
C ALA A 102 14.00 23.29 6.92
N ALA A 103 15.06 22.67 6.38
CA ALA A 103 15.04 22.00 5.07
C ALA A 103 14.48 22.89 3.93
N GLY A 104 14.69 24.21 3.99
CA GLY A 104 14.17 25.16 3.01
C GLY A 104 12.66 25.42 3.06
N ALA A 105 11.96 24.91 4.09
CA ALA A 105 10.52 25.12 4.30
C ALA A 105 10.23 25.77 5.65
N THR A 106 9.06 26.41 5.76
CA THR A 106 8.52 26.89 7.03
C THR A 106 7.58 25.81 7.59
N PHE A 107 7.90 25.35 8.80
CA PHE A 107 7.06 24.45 9.58
C PHE A 107 6.24 25.27 10.57
N THR A 108 4.91 25.13 10.51
CA THR A 108 4.01 25.71 11.50
C THR A 108 3.69 24.67 12.55
N ILE A 109 4.02 24.96 13.80
CA ILE A 109 3.75 24.11 14.96
C ILE A 109 2.54 24.70 15.69
N ILE A 110 1.46 23.91 15.74
CA ILE A 110 0.16 24.31 16.25
C ILE A 110 -0.11 23.53 17.54
N PRO A 111 -0.40 24.18 18.67
CA PRO A 111 -0.71 23.49 19.91
C PRO A 111 -1.96 22.61 19.78
N GLY A 112 -1.91 21.45 20.37
CA GLY A 112 -3.01 20.50 20.46
C GLY A 112 -2.85 19.62 21.69
N PHE A 113 -3.72 18.60 21.79
CA PHE A 113 -3.71 17.67 22.90
C PHE A 113 -3.83 16.22 22.39
N HIS A 114 -3.23 15.34 23.18
CA HIS A 114 -3.21 13.89 22.96
C HIS A 114 -4.52 13.22 23.42
N ASP A 115 -5.35 13.91 24.16
CA ASP A 115 -6.56 13.39 24.78
C ASP A 115 -7.70 14.40 24.79
N THR A 116 -8.92 13.92 25.04
CA THR A 116 -10.13 14.76 25.12
C THR A 116 -10.18 15.63 26.36
N GLN A 117 -9.39 15.34 27.40
CA GLN A 117 -9.33 16.09 28.66
C GLN A 117 -8.31 17.24 28.61
N SER A 118 -7.59 17.37 27.52
CA SER A 118 -6.56 18.40 27.30
C SER A 118 -5.42 18.36 28.35
N ALA A 119 -5.08 17.15 28.83
CA ALA A 119 -4.09 16.95 29.85
C ALA A 119 -2.67 16.80 29.28
N THR A 120 -2.51 16.04 28.18
CA THR A 120 -1.22 15.78 27.56
C THR A 120 -1.07 16.58 26.28
N ARG A 121 0.07 17.26 26.10
CA ARG A 121 0.34 18.06 24.90
C ARG A 121 0.66 17.18 23.69
N ASN A 122 0.15 17.59 22.54
CA ASN A 122 0.50 17.10 21.21
C ASN A 122 0.49 18.27 20.25
N ALA A 123 1.50 18.41 19.41
CA ALA A 123 1.53 19.42 18.37
C ALA A 123 1.04 18.85 17.04
N LEU A 124 0.24 19.64 16.33
CA LEU A 124 -0.04 19.47 14.91
C LEU A 124 1.05 20.24 14.14
N ILE A 125 1.78 19.58 13.26
CA ILE A 125 2.89 20.19 12.52
C ILE A 125 2.61 20.17 11.04
N THR A 126 2.53 21.33 10.39
CA THR A 126 2.30 21.44 8.93
C THR A 126 3.45 22.15 8.23
N TRP A 127 3.73 21.71 7.00
CA TRP A 127 4.75 22.31 6.12
C TRP A 127 4.39 22.04 4.66
N THR A 128 5.07 22.76 3.75
CA THR A 128 4.94 22.51 2.30
C THR A 128 6.27 22.01 1.76
N GLN A 129 6.26 20.93 1.01
CA GLN A 129 7.42 20.30 0.40
C GLN A 129 7.05 19.71 -0.95
N GLY A 130 7.84 19.97 -2.00
CA GLY A 130 7.55 19.49 -3.35
C GLY A 130 6.18 19.94 -3.89
N GLY A 131 5.70 21.12 -3.45
CA GLY A 131 4.39 21.65 -3.81
C GLY A 131 3.21 20.98 -3.08
N LEU A 132 3.43 19.97 -2.23
CA LEU A 132 2.42 19.30 -1.40
C LEU A 132 2.43 19.88 0.01
N ARG A 133 1.25 20.11 0.58
CA ARG A 133 1.08 20.52 1.97
C ARG A 133 0.82 19.31 2.86
N PHE A 134 1.73 19.10 3.81
CA PHE A 134 1.71 17.98 4.76
C PHE A 134 1.20 18.40 6.12
N LEU A 135 0.60 17.43 6.82
CA LEU A 135 0.27 17.51 8.24
C LEU A 135 0.77 16.26 8.95
N GLN A 136 1.60 16.44 9.99
CA GLN A 136 1.80 15.44 11.02
C GLN A 136 0.81 15.69 12.15
N GLY A 137 -0.12 14.75 12.35
CA GLY A 137 -1.13 14.81 13.40
C GLY A 137 -0.61 14.43 14.78
N GLY A 138 0.54 13.70 14.84
CA GLY A 138 0.96 13.05 16.09
C GLY A 138 -0.15 12.13 16.60
N ASP A 139 -0.34 12.12 17.90
CA ASP A 139 -1.42 11.41 18.60
C ASP A 139 -2.58 12.35 18.95
N TYR A 140 -3.01 13.16 18.00
CA TYR A 140 -4.08 14.13 18.21
C TYR A 140 -5.37 13.46 18.69
N GLY A 141 -5.78 13.77 19.92
CA GLY A 141 -6.92 13.16 20.61
C GLY A 141 -8.01 14.14 21.06
N GLN A 142 -7.95 15.42 20.69
CA GLN A 142 -9.05 16.36 20.97
C GLN A 142 -10.33 15.93 20.26
N ALA A 143 -11.48 16.25 20.88
CA ALA A 143 -12.78 15.91 20.29
C ALA A 143 -13.05 16.64 18.97
N THR A 144 -12.60 17.90 18.87
CA THR A 144 -12.78 18.76 17.70
C THR A 144 -11.58 19.69 17.53
N LEU A 145 -11.29 20.06 16.28
CA LEU A 145 -10.38 21.16 15.96
C LEU A 145 -11.04 22.50 16.32
N THR A 146 -10.26 23.40 16.91
CA THR A 146 -10.69 24.77 17.13
C THR A 146 -10.71 25.55 15.81
N GLU A 147 -11.41 26.66 15.75
CA GLU A 147 -11.42 27.53 14.56
C GLU A 147 -10.01 28.03 14.20
N ALA A 148 -9.19 28.36 15.20
CA ALA A 148 -7.79 28.76 14.99
C ALA A 148 -6.97 27.63 14.35
N GLN A 149 -7.10 26.38 14.85
CA GLN A 149 -6.44 25.21 14.28
C GLN A 149 -6.94 24.94 12.84
N LEU A 150 -8.25 25.00 12.59
CA LEU A 150 -8.81 24.84 11.24
C LEU A 150 -8.28 25.89 10.26
N ASN A 151 -8.08 27.13 10.70
CA ASN A 151 -7.50 28.18 9.87
C ASN A 151 -6.06 27.89 9.49
N ASP A 152 -5.24 27.39 10.42
CA ASP A 152 -3.85 26.99 10.16
C ASP A 152 -3.75 25.68 9.33
N LEU A 153 -4.77 24.83 9.33
CA LEU A 153 -4.80 23.51 8.68
C LEU A 153 -5.62 23.49 7.36
N ARG A 154 -5.80 24.64 6.73
CA ARG A 154 -6.48 24.71 5.41
C ARG A 154 -5.63 24.04 4.33
N ASP A 155 -6.30 23.46 3.35
CA ASP A 155 -5.70 22.96 2.11
C ASP A 155 -4.58 21.90 2.35
N ILE A 156 -4.75 21.04 3.34
CA ILE A 156 -3.83 19.90 3.55
C ILE A 156 -3.99 18.91 2.40
N ASP A 157 -2.88 18.62 1.72
CA ASP A 157 -2.83 17.60 0.68
C ASP A 157 -2.67 16.21 1.30
N VAL A 158 -1.74 16.03 2.24
CA VAL A 158 -1.44 14.74 2.87
C VAL A 158 -1.41 14.89 4.40
N ALA A 159 -2.26 14.13 5.08
CA ALA A 159 -2.28 14.06 6.55
C ALA A 159 -1.85 12.68 7.04
N PHE A 160 -0.89 12.65 7.98
CA PHE A 160 -0.56 11.46 8.74
C PHE A 160 -1.42 11.46 10.01
N VAL A 161 -2.29 10.45 10.15
CA VAL A 161 -3.34 10.42 11.17
C VAL A 161 -3.20 9.17 12.03
N ALA A 162 -2.99 9.37 13.34
CA ALA A 162 -3.04 8.28 14.30
C ALA A 162 -4.43 7.64 14.28
N ALA A 163 -4.48 6.33 14.01
CA ALA A 163 -5.74 5.59 13.91
C ALA A 163 -6.25 5.11 15.26
N SER A 164 -5.35 4.90 16.23
CA SER A 164 -5.69 4.62 17.63
C SER A 164 -4.52 4.89 18.56
N THR A 165 -4.84 5.33 19.78
CA THR A 165 -3.91 5.41 20.92
C THR A 165 -4.65 4.88 22.15
N PRO A 166 -4.01 4.77 23.32
CA PRO A 166 -4.75 4.45 24.55
C PRO A 166 -5.89 5.41 24.88
N THR A 167 -5.84 6.65 24.34
CA THR A 167 -6.82 7.72 24.60
C THR A 167 -7.60 8.15 23.35
N LEU A 168 -7.31 7.58 22.17
CA LEU A 168 -7.97 7.89 20.90
C LEU A 168 -8.56 6.63 20.28
N VAL A 169 -9.84 6.68 19.96
CA VAL A 169 -10.55 5.59 19.26
C VAL A 169 -10.72 5.89 17.77
N PRO A 170 -10.89 4.86 16.92
CA PRO A 170 -10.93 5.02 15.45
C PRO A 170 -12.03 5.96 14.94
N SER A 171 -13.16 6.08 15.64
CA SER A 171 -14.20 7.05 15.29
C SER A 171 -13.76 8.51 15.48
N GLN A 172 -12.88 8.79 16.45
CA GLN A 172 -12.29 10.12 16.62
C GLN A 172 -11.27 10.44 15.53
N ALA A 173 -10.44 9.44 15.14
CA ALA A 173 -9.56 9.58 13.98
C ALA A 173 -10.35 9.90 12.69
N LYS A 174 -11.48 9.20 12.50
CA LYS A 174 -12.39 9.51 11.39
C LYS A 174 -12.95 10.91 11.48
N ALA A 175 -13.44 11.33 12.65
CA ALA A 175 -13.99 12.68 12.86
C ALA A 175 -12.92 13.77 12.60
N PHE A 176 -11.67 13.53 12.94
CA PHE A 176 -10.55 14.41 12.62
C PHE A 176 -10.35 14.54 11.10
N ILE A 177 -10.35 13.42 10.36
CA ILE A 177 -10.26 13.41 8.89
C ILE A 177 -11.46 14.14 8.26
N ASP A 178 -12.67 13.90 8.76
CA ASP A 178 -13.90 14.54 8.25
C ASP A 178 -13.92 16.07 8.45
N GLN A 179 -13.29 16.57 9.54
CA GLN A 179 -13.14 18.00 9.79
C GLN A 179 -12.05 18.62 8.90
N LEU A 180 -10.91 17.91 8.75
CA LEU A 180 -9.74 18.40 8.04
C LEU A 180 -9.91 18.34 6.50
N ARG A 181 -10.54 17.28 5.99
CA ARG A 181 -10.73 16.96 4.56
C ARG A 181 -9.46 17.03 3.73
N PRO A 182 -8.39 16.34 4.11
CA PRO A 182 -7.18 16.31 3.31
C PRO A 182 -7.45 15.57 1.99
N ARG A 183 -6.60 15.74 0.98
CA ARG A 183 -6.69 14.93 -0.25
C ARG A 183 -6.39 13.46 0.04
N ILE A 184 -5.40 13.21 0.89
CA ILE A 184 -4.98 11.88 1.32
C ILE A 184 -4.82 11.88 2.84
N ALA A 185 -5.52 10.97 3.53
CA ALA A 185 -5.32 10.68 4.94
C ALA A 185 -4.62 9.32 5.07
N ILE A 186 -3.38 9.29 5.57
CA ILE A 186 -2.64 8.04 5.78
C ILE A 186 -2.81 7.63 7.24
N LEU A 187 -3.46 6.48 7.45
CA LEU A 187 -3.63 5.91 8.79
C LEU A 187 -2.33 5.32 9.29
N CYS A 188 -1.94 5.71 10.48
CA CYS A 188 -0.74 5.22 11.18
C CYS A 188 -1.07 4.93 12.65
N HIS A 189 -0.08 4.63 13.47
CA HIS A 189 -0.21 4.45 14.92
C HIS A 189 -1.32 3.45 15.30
N TYR A 190 -1.16 2.21 14.87
CA TYR A 190 -2.04 1.10 15.24
C TYR A 190 -1.19 -0.17 15.46
N ARG A 191 -1.79 -1.21 16.09
CA ARG A 191 -1.08 -2.47 16.35
C ARG A 191 -0.72 -3.19 15.06
N MET A 192 0.56 -3.39 14.85
CA MET A 192 1.11 -4.07 13.67
C MET A 192 1.88 -5.33 14.05
N PRO A 193 1.84 -6.38 13.22
CA PRO A 193 2.58 -7.63 13.48
C PRO A 193 4.10 -7.46 13.44
N LEU A 194 4.61 -6.49 12.66
CA LEU A 194 6.05 -6.24 12.49
C LEU A 194 6.70 -5.51 13.64
N GLY A 195 5.93 -4.80 14.46
CA GLY A 195 6.45 -3.97 15.55
C GLY A 195 5.44 -2.91 15.97
N GLY A 196 5.88 -1.96 16.79
CA GLY A 196 5.04 -0.87 17.26
C GLY A 196 4.45 -1.09 18.64
N SER A 197 3.55 -0.20 19.04
CA SER A 197 2.90 -0.24 20.36
C SER A 197 1.84 -1.34 20.43
N THR A 198 1.90 -2.17 21.45
CA THR A 198 0.88 -3.18 21.73
C THR A 198 -0.35 -2.59 22.44
N ALA A 199 -0.27 -1.34 22.92
CA ALA A 199 -1.38 -0.64 23.58
C ALA A 199 -2.41 -0.06 22.60
N THR A 200 -2.15 -0.16 21.29
CA THR A 200 -3.03 0.33 20.22
C THR A 200 -3.98 -0.76 19.71
N LEU A 201 -5.00 -0.37 18.95
CA LEU A 201 -5.99 -1.30 18.40
C LEU A 201 -5.46 -2.01 17.14
N PRO A 202 -5.94 -3.25 16.87
CA PRO A 202 -5.54 -4.01 15.70
C PRO A 202 -6.18 -3.46 14.42
N PHE A 203 -5.64 -3.88 13.28
CA PHE A 203 -6.02 -3.46 11.94
C PHE A 203 -7.52 -3.46 11.69
N LYS A 204 -8.24 -4.53 12.04
CA LYS A 204 -9.69 -4.66 11.82
C LYS A 204 -10.50 -3.54 12.50
N ASP A 205 -10.07 -3.13 13.70
CA ASP A 205 -10.79 -2.14 14.49
C ASP A 205 -10.52 -0.72 13.93
N ILE A 206 -9.27 -0.43 13.52
CA ILE A 206 -8.92 0.88 12.99
C ILE A 206 -9.51 1.12 11.59
N THR A 207 -9.81 0.08 10.84
CA THR A 207 -10.40 0.17 9.51
C THR A 207 -11.93 0.18 9.51
N ALA A 208 -12.55 -0.29 10.58
CA ALA A 208 -14.01 -0.43 10.69
C ALA A 208 -14.84 0.85 10.39
N PRO A 209 -14.38 2.08 10.73
CA PRO A 209 -15.14 3.30 10.42
C PRO A 209 -15.15 3.70 8.93
N TYR A 210 -14.36 3.06 8.07
CA TYR A 210 -14.14 3.47 6.68
C TYR A 210 -14.73 2.46 5.70
N SER A 211 -15.51 2.93 4.73
CA SER A 211 -16.09 2.09 3.67
C SER A 211 -15.14 1.83 2.51
N ASN A 212 -14.23 2.78 2.23
CA ASN A 212 -13.28 2.71 1.14
C ASN A 212 -11.87 3.00 1.66
N ILE A 213 -11.00 2.01 1.58
CA ILE A 213 -9.60 2.12 1.97
C ILE A 213 -8.74 1.79 0.76
N VAL A 214 -7.76 2.64 0.49
CA VAL A 214 -6.74 2.42 -0.53
C VAL A 214 -5.50 1.81 0.12
N TYR A 215 -5.11 0.64 -0.33
CA TYR A 215 -3.95 -0.08 0.18
C TYR A 215 -2.71 0.24 -0.64
N LYS A 216 -1.63 0.59 0.03
CA LYS A 216 -0.35 1.00 -0.59
C LYS A 216 0.81 0.18 -0.02
N GLY A 217 1.88 0.03 -0.80
CA GLY A 217 3.15 -0.51 -0.32
C GLY A 217 3.80 0.37 0.75
N ASN A 218 5.00 0.02 1.15
CA ASN A 218 5.77 0.81 2.13
C ASN A 218 6.29 2.15 1.58
N VAL A 219 6.25 2.31 0.26
CA VAL A 219 6.68 3.53 -0.46
C VAL A 219 5.60 3.94 -1.46
N VAL A 220 5.28 5.21 -1.47
CA VAL A 220 4.45 5.83 -2.49
C VAL A 220 5.15 7.07 -3.06
N THR A 221 4.89 7.35 -4.32
CA THR A 221 5.33 8.59 -4.96
C THR A 221 4.11 9.40 -5.33
N LEU A 222 4.09 10.66 -4.91
CA LEU A 222 3.00 11.60 -5.14
C LEU A 222 3.49 12.74 -6.02
N ASN A 223 2.60 13.20 -6.87
CA ASN A 223 2.74 14.44 -7.61
C ASN A 223 1.47 15.27 -7.36
N ARG A 224 1.61 16.59 -7.20
CA ARG A 224 0.48 17.47 -6.92
C ARG A 224 -0.62 17.37 -7.98
N ASP A 225 -0.25 17.17 -9.25
CA ASP A 225 -1.19 17.12 -10.36
C ASP A 225 -2.02 15.81 -10.39
N GLN A 226 -1.64 14.82 -9.59
CA GLN A 226 -2.26 13.49 -9.53
C GLN A 226 -3.00 13.22 -8.20
N LEU A 227 -3.20 14.26 -7.37
CA LEU A 227 -3.93 14.09 -6.12
C LEU A 227 -5.40 13.78 -6.37
N PRO A 228 -6.04 12.95 -5.53
CA PRO A 228 -7.47 12.69 -5.62
C PRO A 228 -8.29 13.96 -5.38
N VAL A 229 -9.47 14.06 -6.02
CA VAL A 229 -10.39 15.19 -5.83
C VAL A 229 -11.08 15.12 -4.47
N GLU A 230 -11.52 13.91 -4.09
CA GLU A 230 -12.13 13.63 -2.79
C GLU A 230 -11.10 13.01 -1.85
N THR A 231 -11.35 13.11 -0.55
CA THR A 231 -10.46 12.50 0.46
C THR A 231 -10.38 10.99 0.27
N GLU A 232 -9.16 10.49 0.06
CA GLU A 232 -8.85 9.06 0.13
C GLU A 232 -8.21 8.71 1.47
N VAL A 233 -8.66 7.61 2.07
CA VAL A 233 -8.05 7.04 3.28
C VAL A 233 -7.12 5.91 2.88
N TRP A 234 -5.83 6.06 3.19
CA TRP A 234 -4.79 5.12 2.83
C TRP A 234 -4.27 4.32 4.02
N VAL A 235 -4.03 3.03 3.78
CA VAL A 235 -3.26 2.16 4.66
C VAL A 235 -2.02 1.71 3.92
N MET A 236 -0.84 2.02 4.48
CA MET A 236 0.45 1.63 3.93
C MET A 236 1.00 0.39 4.63
N GLN A 237 2.00 -0.25 4.03
CA GLN A 237 2.84 -1.24 4.71
C GLN A 237 4.03 -0.54 5.37
N PRO A 238 4.44 -0.94 6.60
CA PRO A 238 5.65 -0.39 7.21
C PRO A 238 6.90 -0.94 6.51
N THR A 239 8.03 -0.27 6.69
CA THR A 239 9.32 -0.72 6.15
C THR A 239 9.72 -2.07 6.77
N ALA A 240 10.07 -3.03 5.91
CA ALA A 240 10.48 -4.38 6.29
C ALA A 240 11.59 -4.89 5.34
N ASN A 241 12.28 -5.97 5.72
CA ASN A 241 13.33 -6.57 4.88
C ASN A 241 12.80 -7.59 3.86
N ALA A 242 11.48 -7.81 3.84
CA ALA A 242 10.79 -8.57 2.83
C ALA A 242 9.42 -7.93 2.53
N VAL A 243 8.87 -8.18 1.34
CA VAL A 243 7.57 -7.64 0.90
C VAL A 243 6.72 -8.77 0.36
N VAL A 244 5.50 -8.91 0.91
CA VAL A 244 4.50 -9.86 0.39
C VAL A 244 3.57 -9.12 -0.57
N VAL A 245 3.31 -9.74 -1.71
CA VAL A 245 2.39 -9.26 -2.75
C VAL A 245 1.48 -10.38 -3.22
N ASN A 246 0.35 -10.02 -3.83
CA ASN A 246 -0.47 -10.98 -4.57
C ASN A 246 0.34 -11.52 -5.77
N SER A 247 0.43 -12.86 -5.91
CA SER A 247 1.28 -13.51 -6.93
C SER A 247 0.89 -13.20 -8.38
N ALA A 248 -0.31 -12.72 -8.63
CA ALA A 248 -0.78 -12.43 -9.97
C ALA A 248 -0.57 -10.96 -10.36
N SER A 249 -0.90 -10.03 -9.46
CA SER A 249 -0.81 -8.59 -9.77
C SER A 249 0.56 -7.99 -9.49
N PHE A 250 1.33 -8.54 -8.56
CA PHE A 250 2.60 -8.01 -8.03
C PHE A 250 2.50 -6.57 -7.52
N VAL A 251 1.29 -6.07 -7.27
CA VAL A 251 1.08 -4.71 -6.76
C VAL A 251 1.49 -4.64 -5.30
N GLY A 252 2.44 -3.75 -4.99
CA GLY A 252 2.89 -3.52 -3.62
C GLY A 252 1.75 -2.99 -2.74
N GLY A 253 1.58 -3.60 -1.57
CA GLY A 253 0.53 -3.24 -0.62
C GLY A 253 -0.85 -3.80 -0.91
N ALA A 254 -1.07 -4.38 -2.08
CA ALA A 254 -2.35 -5.03 -2.38
C ALA A 254 -2.64 -6.14 -1.37
N PRO A 255 -3.83 -6.16 -0.74
CA PRO A 255 -4.21 -7.22 0.17
C PRO A 255 -4.26 -8.58 -0.51
N THR A 256 -3.99 -9.62 0.27
CA THR A 256 -4.24 -11.02 -0.11
C THR A 256 -5.61 -11.46 0.40
N ALA A 257 -6.02 -12.70 0.08
CA ALA A 257 -7.19 -13.33 0.66
C ALA A 257 -6.83 -14.72 1.22
N PRO A 258 -7.60 -15.28 2.17
CA PRO A 258 -7.42 -16.67 2.59
C PRO A 258 -7.44 -17.63 1.40
N GLY A 259 -6.50 -18.58 1.37
CA GLY A 259 -6.35 -19.55 0.30
C GLY A 259 -5.68 -19.04 -0.98
N SER A 260 -5.38 -17.73 -1.08
CA SER A 260 -4.76 -17.14 -2.26
C SER A 260 -3.28 -17.48 -2.40
N LEU A 261 -2.77 -17.33 -3.62
CA LEU A 261 -1.34 -17.41 -3.91
C LEU A 261 -0.69 -16.04 -3.69
N ALA A 262 0.41 -16.03 -2.93
CA ALA A 262 1.20 -14.87 -2.63
C ALA A 262 2.67 -15.10 -2.97
N SER A 263 3.37 -14.02 -3.29
CA SER A 263 4.82 -14.02 -3.48
C SER A 263 5.47 -13.12 -2.43
N VAL A 264 6.58 -13.57 -1.85
CA VAL A 264 7.42 -12.72 -1.00
C VAL A 264 8.75 -12.47 -1.68
N PHE A 265 9.13 -11.20 -1.74
CA PHE A 265 10.41 -10.73 -2.27
C PHE A 265 11.28 -10.21 -1.14
N GLY A 266 12.59 -10.51 -1.22
CA GLY A 266 13.58 -10.11 -0.24
C GLY A 266 14.97 -10.61 -0.61
N ASN A 267 15.90 -10.55 0.35
CA ASN A 267 17.17 -11.20 0.24
C ASN A 267 17.22 -12.38 1.24
N PHE A 268 17.00 -13.59 0.72
CA PHE A 268 16.88 -14.82 1.51
C PHE A 268 18.23 -15.56 1.47
N THR A 269 19.18 -15.07 2.26
CA THR A 269 20.53 -15.63 2.32
C THR A 269 20.50 -17.15 2.54
N ASN A 270 21.25 -17.87 1.73
CA ASN A 270 21.36 -19.33 1.72
C ASN A 270 20.10 -20.10 1.24
N ALA A 271 19.08 -19.44 0.73
CA ALA A 271 18.01 -20.13 0.01
C ALA A 271 18.51 -20.60 -1.35
N GLY A 272 18.29 -21.89 -1.64
CA GLY A 272 18.48 -22.45 -2.99
C GLY A 272 17.31 -22.11 -3.91
N THR A 273 17.28 -22.74 -5.09
CA THR A 273 16.12 -22.69 -6.00
C THR A 273 15.44 -24.05 -6.03
N ALA A 274 14.15 -24.08 -5.79
CA ALA A 274 13.34 -25.29 -5.81
C ALA A 274 11.90 -24.99 -6.23
N THR A 275 11.24 -25.97 -6.86
CA THR A 275 9.82 -25.92 -7.24
C THR A 275 9.13 -27.14 -6.69
N ALA A 276 7.96 -26.97 -6.08
CA ALA A 276 7.14 -28.10 -5.62
C ALA A 276 6.60 -28.90 -6.81
N THR A 277 6.74 -30.21 -6.74
CA THR A 277 6.29 -31.14 -7.79
C THR A 277 5.21 -32.11 -7.33
N VAL A 278 4.79 -31.98 -6.07
CA VAL A 278 3.83 -32.86 -5.43
C VAL A 278 2.71 -32.07 -4.74
N PHE A 279 1.56 -32.72 -4.56
CA PHE A 279 0.47 -32.25 -3.72
C PHE A 279 0.18 -33.25 -2.61
N PRO A 280 -0.27 -32.83 -1.42
CA PRO A 280 -0.35 -31.40 -1.00
C PRO A 280 0.99 -30.70 -1.10
N LEU A 281 0.97 -29.38 -1.39
CA LEU A 281 2.19 -28.57 -1.41
C LEU A 281 2.94 -28.68 -0.08
N PRO A 282 4.27 -28.85 -0.09
CA PRO A 282 5.05 -28.92 1.14
C PRO A 282 5.08 -27.57 1.89
N THR A 283 5.18 -27.62 3.21
CA THR A 283 5.42 -26.44 4.04
C THR A 283 6.90 -26.14 4.24
N ASN A 284 7.78 -27.06 3.82
CA ASN A 284 9.23 -26.87 3.73
C ASN A 284 9.69 -27.29 2.33
N LEU A 285 10.22 -26.37 1.54
CA LEU A 285 10.70 -26.60 0.19
C LEU A 285 12.15 -26.10 0.08
N GLY A 286 13.08 -26.99 -0.24
CA GLY A 286 14.50 -26.61 -0.38
C GLY A 286 15.06 -25.97 0.90
N ASN A 287 14.67 -26.47 2.07
CA ASN A 287 15.05 -25.96 3.40
C ASN A 287 14.51 -24.56 3.73
N VAL A 288 13.47 -24.12 3.01
CA VAL A 288 12.79 -22.83 3.21
C VAL A 288 11.37 -23.05 3.72
N GLU A 289 11.00 -22.30 4.73
CA GLU A 289 9.66 -22.22 5.31
C GLU A 289 9.14 -20.78 5.29
N VAL A 290 7.85 -20.63 5.04
CA VAL A 290 7.13 -19.37 5.24
C VAL A 290 6.09 -19.58 6.33
N VAL A 291 6.15 -18.78 7.39
CA VAL A 291 5.22 -18.86 8.52
C VAL A 291 4.39 -17.58 8.54
N VAL A 292 3.08 -17.68 8.34
CA VAL A 292 2.17 -16.52 8.33
C VAL A 292 1.21 -16.64 9.51
N GLY A 293 1.21 -15.64 10.41
CA GLY A 293 0.36 -15.65 11.59
C GLY A 293 0.56 -16.89 12.48
N GLY A 294 1.81 -17.37 12.59
CA GLY A 294 2.17 -18.57 13.35
C GLY A 294 1.85 -19.90 12.66
N ARG A 295 1.36 -19.91 11.41
CA ARG A 295 1.05 -21.12 10.63
C ARG A 295 2.03 -21.30 9.48
N ALA A 296 2.58 -22.51 9.32
CA ALA A 296 3.42 -22.84 8.17
C ALA A 296 2.56 -22.82 6.89
N ALA A 297 3.00 -22.04 5.91
CA ALA A 297 2.31 -21.88 4.63
C ALA A 297 2.82 -22.93 3.62
N PRO A 298 1.94 -23.48 2.77
CA PRO A 298 2.35 -24.32 1.64
C PRO A 298 3.20 -23.54 0.63
N VAL A 299 4.37 -24.08 0.25
CA VAL A 299 5.35 -23.40 -0.62
C VAL A 299 5.35 -24.02 -2.02
N LEU A 300 5.24 -23.18 -3.05
CA LEU A 300 5.24 -23.59 -4.46
C LEU A 300 6.63 -23.45 -5.09
N TYR A 301 7.33 -22.37 -4.79
CA TYR A 301 8.59 -22.00 -5.41
C TYR A 301 9.48 -21.26 -4.43
N VAL A 302 10.77 -21.50 -4.53
CA VAL A 302 11.81 -20.85 -3.72
C VAL A 302 12.95 -20.41 -4.63
N SER A 303 13.48 -19.23 -4.37
CA SER A 303 14.77 -18.72 -4.87
C SER A 303 15.38 -17.78 -3.82
N PRO A 304 16.65 -17.34 -3.99
CA PRO A 304 17.28 -16.39 -3.08
C PRO A 304 16.58 -15.02 -2.96
N THR A 305 15.68 -14.69 -3.89
CA THR A 305 15.02 -13.36 -3.93
C THR A 305 13.49 -13.42 -3.98
N GLN A 306 12.91 -14.61 -4.23
CA GLN A 306 11.46 -14.79 -4.38
C GLN A 306 11.02 -16.15 -3.83
N ILE A 307 9.95 -16.16 -3.07
CA ILE A 307 9.27 -17.38 -2.62
C ILE A 307 7.80 -17.22 -2.92
N ASN A 308 7.18 -18.23 -3.58
CA ASN A 308 5.74 -18.28 -3.84
C ASN A 308 5.10 -19.28 -2.89
N PHE A 309 4.02 -18.89 -2.24
CA PHE A 309 3.34 -19.68 -1.23
C PHE A 309 1.83 -19.49 -1.28
N GLN A 310 1.09 -20.40 -0.66
CA GLN A 310 -0.33 -20.23 -0.43
C GLN A 310 -0.59 -19.62 0.94
N VAL A 311 -1.40 -18.58 0.98
CA VAL A 311 -1.93 -18.00 2.23
C VAL A 311 -2.92 -18.99 2.84
N SER A 312 -2.82 -19.28 4.14
CA SER A 312 -3.73 -20.20 4.79
C SER A 312 -5.19 -19.78 4.62
N HIS A 313 -6.08 -20.73 4.34
CA HIS A 313 -7.53 -20.53 4.31
C HIS A 313 -8.10 -20.07 5.66
N ARG A 314 -7.35 -20.27 6.76
CA ARG A 314 -7.74 -19.94 8.13
C ARG A 314 -7.21 -18.59 8.62
N LEU A 315 -6.69 -17.74 7.71
CA LEU A 315 -6.22 -16.41 8.08
C LEU A 315 -7.41 -15.49 8.38
N GLU A 316 -7.32 -14.73 9.49
CA GLU A 316 -8.38 -13.79 9.89
C GLU A 316 -8.54 -12.66 8.88
N THR A 317 -9.77 -12.27 8.57
CA THR A 317 -10.11 -11.18 7.67
C THR A 317 -11.23 -10.27 8.22
N PRO A 318 -11.12 -8.94 8.11
CA PRO A 318 -9.92 -8.22 7.75
C PRO A 318 -8.85 -8.36 8.82
N GLY A 319 -7.59 -8.56 8.43
CA GLY A 319 -6.52 -8.77 9.38
C GLY A 319 -5.13 -8.48 8.83
N GLN A 320 -4.18 -8.34 9.74
CA GLN A 320 -2.77 -8.28 9.43
C GLN A 320 -2.02 -9.35 10.21
N SER A 321 -1.08 -10.02 9.55
CA SER A 321 -0.27 -11.08 10.13
C SER A 321 1.21 -10.88 9.78
N LEU A 322 2.09 -11.32 10.70
CA LEU A 322 3.51 -11.41 10.43
C LEU A 322 3.76 -12.61 9.50
N ALA A 323 4.50 -12.40 8.43
CA ALA A 323 5.15 -13.44 7.65
C ALA A 323 6.63 -13.51 8.03
N GLU A 324 7.07 -14.67 8.49
CA GLU A 324 8.48 -14.98 8.77
C GLU A 324 8.99 -15.95 7.71
N ILE A 325 10.10 -15.60 7.10
CA ILE A 325 10.79 -16.44 6.11
C ILE A 325 12.00 -17.07 6.81
N LYS A 326 12.02 -18.39 6.85
CA LYS A 326 13.08 -19.16 7.52
C LYS A 326 13.85 -19.97 6.48
N VAL A 327 15.18 -19.96 6.60
CA VAL A 327 16.09 -20.81 5.84
C VAL A 327 16.92 -21.62 6.83
N GLY A 328 16.84 -22.94 6.75
CA GLY A 328 17.48 -23.81 7.74
C GLY A 328 17.04 -23.56 9.17
N GLY A 329 15.77 -23.20 9.38
CA GLY A 329 15.20 -22.86 10.70
C GLY A 329 15.53 -21.45 11.20
N THR A 330 16.42 -20.71 10.52
CA THR A 330 16.79 -19.33 10.89
C THR A 330 15.92 -18.33 10.16
N THR A 331 15.31 -17.36 10.88
CA THR A 331 14.53 -16.28 10.26
C THR A 331 15.47 -15.32 9.54
N VAL A 332 15.32 -15.22 8.22
CA VAL A 332 16.11 -14.35 7.33
C VAL A 332 15.28 -13.18 6.76
N GLY A 333 13.95 -13.28 6.83
CA GLY A 333 13.03 -12.24 6.34
C GLY A 333 11.80 -12.11 7.20
N ARG A 334 11.28 -10.87 7.26
CA ARG A 334 9.98 -10.56 7.89
C ARG A 334 9.21 -9.60 7.00
N ALA A 335 7.92 -9.84 6.87
CA ALA A 335 7.01 -9.01 6.10
C ALA A 335 5.65 -8.93 6.80
N GLN A 336 4.82 -7.99 6.40
CA GLN A 336 3.44 -7.91 6.83
C GLN A 336 2.52 -8.42 5.71
N VAL A 337 1.59 -9.28 6.07
CA VAL A 337 0.50 -9.75 5.20
C VAL A 337 -0.77 -9.04 5.63
N THR A 338 -1.39 -8.27 4.75
CA THR A 338 -2.74 -7.76 4.94
C THR A 338 -3.72 -8.69 4.22
N ALA A 339 -4.70 -9.24 4.95
CA ALA A 339 -5.70 -10.14 4.40
C ALA A 339 -7.10 -9.54 4.49
N LEU A 340 -7.83 -9.62 3.40
CA LEU A 340 -9.24 -9.25 3.29
C LEU A 340 -10.07 -10.45 2.85
N ALA A 341 -11.39 -10.33 2.94
CA ALA A 341 -12.29 -11.40 2.50
C ALA A 341 -12.12 -11.78 1.02
N GLY A 342 -11.69 -10.84 0.18
CA GLY A 342 -11.29 -11.06 -1.20
C GLY A 342 -10.16 -10.10 -1.57
N GLY A 343 -9.29 -10.52 -2.48
CA GLY A 343 -8.16 -9.73 -2.96
C GLY A 343 -7.71 -10.22 -4.35
N PRO A 344 -8.53 -9.97 -5.40
CA PRO A 344 -8.31 -10.58 -6.70
C PRO A 344 -7.04 -10.09 -7.39
N GLY A 345 -6.36 -11.02 -8.03
CA GLY A 345 -5.31 -10.77 -9.01
C GLY A 345 -5.47 -11.77 -10.15
N VAL A 346 -5.37 -11.28 -11.38
CA VAL A 346 -5.51 -12.11 -12.58
C VAL A 346 -4.14 -12.46 -13.14
N PHE A 347 -3.87 -13.76 -13.31
CA PHE A 347 -2.64 -14.25 -13.95
C PHE A 347 -2.72 -14.15 -15.46
N VAL A 348 -3.74 -14.77 -16.03
CA VAL A 348 -3.93 -14.91 -17.48
C VAL A 348 -5.39 -15.13 -17.83
N ALA A 349 -5.72 -14.90 -19.10
CA ALA A 349 -6.99 -15.32 -19.72
C ALA A 349 -6.73 -16.27 -20.90
N THR A 350 -7.57 -17.29 -21.05
CA THR A 350 -7.48 -18.28 -22.15
C THR A 350 -8.82 -18.47 -22.82
N ASP A 351 -8.81 -19.05 -24.02
CA ASP A 351 -10.01 -19.62 -24.64
C ASP A 351 -10.38 -21.00 -24.02
N LEU A 352 -11.44 -21.63 -24.49
CA LEU A 352 -11.88 -22.95 -24.03
C LEU A 352 -10.90 -24.10 -24.32
N ASN A 353 -9.92 -23.89 -25.20
CA ASN A 353 -8.86 -24.85 -25.51
C ASN A 353 -7.60 -24.57 -24.68
N PHE A 354 -7.69 -23.73 -23.62
CA PHE A 354 -6.58 -23.29 -22.78
C PHE A 354 -5.46 -22.58 -23.54
N GLN A 355 -5.77 -21.96 -24.69
CA GLN A 355 -4.81 -21.15 -25.43
C GLN A 355 -4.87 -19.71 -24.93
N PHE A 356 -3.71 -19.12 -24.60
CA PHE A 356 -3.65 -17.76 -24.09
C PHE A 356 -4.27 -16.76 -25.09
N VAL A 357 -5.08 -15.84 -24.56
CA VAL A 357 -5.58 -14.69 -25.32
C VAL A 357 -4.47 -13.67 -25.40
N THR A 358 -4.00 -13.41 -26.61
CA THR A 358 -2.89 -12.50 -26.91
C THR A 358 -3.25 -11.60 -28.09
N ALA A 359 -2.43 -10.60 -28.41
CA ALA A 359 -2.63 -9.75 -29.59
C ALA A 359 -2.70 -10.56 -30.89
N ASP A 360 -1.92 -11.64 -31.01
CA ASP A 360 -1.92 -12.54 -32.20
C ASP A 360 -3.06 -13.55 -32.15
N ARG A 361 -3.68 -13.75 -31.00
CA ARG A 361 -4.81 -14.66 -30.79
C ARG A 361 -5.92 -13.97 -29.97
N PRO A 362 -6.56 -12.95 -30.52
CA PRO A 362 -7.62 -12.24 -29.83
C PRO A 362 -8.89 -13.10 -29.72
N ILE A 363 -9.61 -12.95 -28.59
CA ILE A 363 -10.91 -13.59 -28.36
C ILE A 363 -12.03 -12.78 -29.05
N ARG A 364 -13.14 -13.43 -29.41
CA ARG A 364 -14.28 -12.72 -30.01
C ARG A 364 -15.27 -12.27 -28.94
N ARG A 365 -16.01 -11.23 -29.23
CA ARG A 365 -17.24 -10.88 -28.49
C ARG A 365 -18.22 -12.02 -28.53
N GLY A 366 -18.85 -12.32 -27.39
CA GLY A 366 -19.76 -13.44 -27.21
C GLY A 366 -19.11 -14.79 -26.94
N ASP A 367 -17.79 -14.94 -27.14
CA ASP A 367 -17.08 -16.16 -26.82
C ASP A 367 -16.85 -16.28 -25.31
N PRO A 368 -16.87 -17.51 -24.74
CA PRO A 368 -16.45 -17.76 -23.37
C PRO A 368 -14.94 -17.55 -23.20
N VAL A 369 -14.56 -16.95 -22.10
CA VAL A 369 -13.16 -16.76 -21.66
C VAL A 369 -12.95 -17.42 -20.31
N ILE A 370 -11.83 -18.14 -20.16
CA ILE A 370 -11.39 -18.70 -18.87
C ILE A 370 -10.34 -17.77 -18.29
N ILE A 371 -10.59 -17.27 -17.09
CA ILE A 371 -9.72 -16.36 -16.35
C ILE A 371 -9.10 -17.15 -15.21
N PHE A 372 -7.78 -17.25 -15.18
CA PHE A 372 -7.04 -17.81 -14.06
C PHE A 372 -6.56 -16.68 -13.15
N ALA A 373 -6.91 -16.78 -11.87
CA ALA A 373 -6.77 -15.73 -10.88
C ALA A 373 -6.38 -16.30 -9.50
N THR A 374 -6.21 -15.44 -8.54
CA THR A 374 -6.11 -15.75 -7.11
C THR A 374 -6.88 -14.71 -6.30
N GLY A 375 -7.15 -14.98 -5.00
CA GLY A 375 -7.88 -14.03 -4.15
C GLY A 375 -9.40 -14.15 -4.22
N HIS A 376 -9.90 -15.37 -4.31
CA HIS A 376 -11.28 -15.80 -4.64
C HIS A 376 -12.36 -15.46 -3.60
N GLY A 377 -12.00 -15.08 -2.37
CA GLY A 377 -12.99 -14.87 -1.30
C GLY A 377 -13.48 -16.21 -0.68
N GLU A 378 -14.66 -16.18 -0.07
CA GLU A 378 -15.22 -17.36 0.59
C GLU A 378 -15.59 -18.48 -0.40
N LEU A 379 -15.29 -19.72 0.00
CA LEU A 379 -15.58 -20.95 -0.76
C LEU A 379 -16.79 -21.69 -0.17
N THR A 380 -17.47 -22.49 -1.00
CA THR A 380 -18.56 -23.38 -0.58
C THR A 380 -18.07 -24.47 0.38
N GLU A 381 -16.83 -24.90 0.22
CA GLU A 381 -16.11 -25.82 1.07
C GLU A 381 -14.67 -25.35 1.24
N MET A 382 -14.12 -25.44 2.44
CA MET A 382 -12.74 -25.04 2.73
C MET A 382 -11.81 -26.24 2.56
N PRO A 383 -10.92 -26.25 1.55
CA PRO A 383 -9.93 -27.32 1.42
C PRO A 383 -8.85 -27.20 2.49
N GLU A 384 -8.07 -28.25 2.69
CA GLU A 384 -6.84 -28.17 3.47
C GLU A 384 -5.80 -27.33 2.73
N ASP A 385 -5.00 -26.58 3.50
CA ASP A 385 -3.93 -25.76 2.93
C ASP A 385 -2.93 -26.61 2.13
N GLY A 386 -2.60 -26.18 0.93
CA GLY A 386 -1.73 -26.93 0.00
C GLY A 386 -2.40 -28.06 -0.77
N ALA A 387 -3.61 -28.46 -0.41
CA ALA A 387 -4.31 -29.53 -1.13
C ALA A 387 -4.74 -29.07 -2.53
N PRO A 388 -4.66 -29.98 -3.54
CA PRO A 388 -5.22 -29.68 -4.85
C PRO A 388 -6.76 -29.69 -4.78
N ALA A 389 -7.41 -28.81 -5.51
CA ALA A 389 -8.87 -28.82 -5.61
C ALA A 389 -9.36 -30.11 -6.29
N PRO A 390 -10.50 -30.66 -5.85
CA PRO A 390 -11.04 -31.91 -6.42
C PRO A 390 -11.46 -31.73 -7.88
N ALA A 391 -11.30 -32.80 -8.70
CA ALA A 391 -11.73 -32.83 -10.10
C ALA A 391 -13.23 -33.07 -10.25
N THR A 392 -13.83 -33.67 -9.23
CA THR A 392 -15.28 -33.90 -9.08
C THR A 392 -15.75 -33.18 -7.81
N ASN A 393 -17.03 -32.80 -7.72
CA ASN A 393 -17.55 -31.97 -6.62
C ASN A 393 -16.77 -30.64 -6.51
N LEU A 394 -16.81 -29.85 -7.56
CA LEU A 394 -16.04 -28.62 -7.68
C LEU A 394 -16.31 -27.67 -6.51
N ILE A 395 -15.25 -27.12 -5.93
CA ILE A 395 -15.33 -26.11 -4.89
C ILE A 395 -15.55 -24.75 -5.56
N SER A 396 -16.72 -24.16 -5.36
CA SER A 396 -17.10 -22.86 -5.93
C SER A 396 -16.93 -21.73 -4.91
N THR A 397 -16.83 -20.50 -5.40
CA THR A 397 -16.96 -19.31 -4.53
C THR A 397 -18.41 -19.16 -4.08
N LYS A 398 -18.64 -18.80 -2.80
CA LYS A 398 -20.01 -18.55 -2.29
C LYS A 398 -20.68 -17.40 -3.02
N ALA A 399 -19.94 -16.34 -3.31
CA ALA A 399 -20.41 -15.23 -4.12
C ALA A 399 -19.64 -15.23 -5.45
N LYS A 400 -20.35 -15.07 -6.57
CA LYS A 400 -19.71 -14.87 -7.87
C LYS A 400 -19.01 -13.50 -7.88
N PRO A 401 -17.78 -13.40 -8.43
CA PRO A 401 -17.12 -12.11 -8.62
C PRO A 401 -17.88 -11.29 -9.67
N ARG A 402 -17.74 -9.97 -9.59
CA ARG A 402 -18.05 -9.10 -10.70
C ARG A 402 -16.86 -9.05 -11.66
N VAL A 403 -17.09 -9.34 -12.92
CA VAL A 403 -16.08 -9.25 -13.99
C VAL A 403 -16.49 -8.15 -14.95
N THR A 404 -15.58 -7.24 -15.29
CA THR A 404 -15.78 -6.26 -16.34
C THR A 404 -14.74 -6.40 -17.43
N ILE A 405 -15.16 -6.23 -18.68
CA ILE A 405 -14.29 -6.27 -19.87
C ILE A 405 -14.56 -5.00 -20.68
N GLY A 406 -13.56 -4.12 -20.73
CA GLY A 406 -13.74 -2.80 -21.35
C GLY A 406 -14.78 -1.94 -20.62
N GLY A 407 -14.91 -2.09 -19.31
CA GLY A 407 -15.89 -1.40 -18.46
C GLY A 407 -17.31 -1.97 -18.53
N ILE A 408 -17.57 -2.99 -19.37
CA ILE A 408 -18.89 -3.66 -19.51
C ILE A 408 -18.89 -4.93 -18.68
N GLU A 409 -19.95 -5.15 -17.89
CA GLU A 409 -20.09 -6.32 -17.06
C GLU A 409 -20.25 -7.59 -17.90
N ALA A 410 -19.45 -8.62 -17.58
CA ALA A 410 -19.44 -9.92 -18.22
C ALA A 410 -20.28 -10.92 -17.42
N GLU A 411 -21.03 -11.76 -18.10
CA GLU A 411 -21.73 -12.88 -17.47
C GLU A 411 -20.73 -13.89 -16.93
N VAL A 412 -20.76 -14.17 -15.62
CA VAL A 412 -19.94 -15.19 -14.97
C VAL A 412 -20.69 -16.52 -14.94
N LEU A 413 -20.20 -17.47 -15.71
CA LEU A 413 -20.77 -18.82 -15.82
C LEU A 413 -20.33 -19.71 -14.66
N PHE A 414 -19.04 -19.64 -14.26
CA PHE A 414 -18.44 -20.43 -13.18
C PHE A 414 -17.43 -19.58 -12.41
N SER A 415 -17.30 -19.82 -11.12
CA SER A 415 -16.27 -19.27 -10.26
C SER A 415 -15.95 -20.27 -9.14
N GLY A 416 -14.72 -20.75 -9.08
CA GLY A 416 -14.28 -21.73 -8.09
C GLY A 416 -12.80 -22.07 -8.21
N LEU A 417 -12.33 -23.01 -7.40
CA LEU A 417 -10.95 -23.49 -7.46
C LEU A 417 -10.70 -24.30 -8.74
N THR A 418 -9.54 -24.12 -9.34
CA THR A 418 -9.11 -24.89 -10.51
C THR A 418 -8.80 -26.33 -10.10
N PRO A 419 -9.48 -27.35 -10.68
CA PRO A 419 -9.24 -28.74 -10.36
C PRO A 419 -7.77 -29.17 -10.49
N GLY A 420 -7.29 -29.94 -9.54
CA GLY A 420 -5.93 -30.47 -9.54
C GLY A 420 -4.82 -29.48 -9.08
N LEU A 421 -5.19 -28.22 -8.77
CA LEU A 421 -4.24 -27.19 -8.35
C LEU A 421 -4.63 -26.61 -6.99
N ALA A 422 -3.65 -26.13 -6.23
CA ALA A 422 -3.87 -25.47 -4.94
C ALA A 422 -3.91 -23.95 -5.12
N GLY A 423 -4.91 -23.29 -4.53
CA GLY A 423 -4.99 -21.81 -4.46
C GLY A 423 -5.21 -21.08 -5.78
N LEU A 424 -5.31 -21.80 -6.91
CA LEU A 424 -5.61 -21.18 -8.21
C LEU A 424 -7.14 -21.08 -8.38
N TRP A 425 -7.59 -19.87 -8.67
CA TRP A 425 -8.98 -19.53 -8.91
C TRP A 425 -9.28 -19.51 -10.40
N GLN A 426 -10.33 -20.18 -10.82
CA GLN A 426 -10.84 -20.20 -12.20
C GLN A 426 -12.19 -19.47 -12.26
N ILE A 427 -12.30 -18.54 -13.20
CA ILE A 427 -13.55 -17.84 -13.52
C ILE A 427 -13.83 -18.05 -15.00
N ASN A 428 -15.01 -18.60 -15.34
CA ASN A 428 -15.46 -18.67 -16.71
C ASN A 428 -16.48 -17.56 -16.94
N ALA A 429 -16.22 -16.69 -17.88
CA ALA A 429 -17.08 -15.55 -18.22
C ALA A 429 -17.32 -15.45 -19.73
N VAL A 430 -18.34 -14.72 -20.13
CA VAL A 430 -18.64 -14.46 -21.54
C VAL A 430 -18.15 -13.05 -21.89
N VAL A 431 -17.37 -12.91 -22.96
CA VAL A 431 -16.95 -11.59 -23.46
C VAL A 431 -18.18 -10.82 -23.90
N PRO A 432 -18.48 -9.63 -23.30
CA PRO A 432 -19.70 -8.89 -23.64
C PRO A 432 -19.76 -8.53 -25.13
N ALA A 433 -20.94 -8.63 -25.74
CA ALA A 433 -21.14 -8.28 -27.15
C ALA A 433 -20.80 -6.79 -27.45
N GLY A 434 -20.93 -5.90 -26.45
CA GLY A 434 -20.58 -4.48 -26.54
C GLY A 434 -19.13 -4.16 -26.15
N ALA A 435 -18.29 -5.15 -25.79
CA ALA A 435 -16.91 -4.88 -25.39
C ALA A 435 -16.14 -4.17 -26.52
N PRO A 436 -15.26 -3.19 -26.24
CA PRO A 436 -14.44 -2.56 -27.26
C PRO A 436 -13.51 -3.59 -27.92
N VAL A 437 -13.19 -3.39 -29.19
CA VAL A 437 -12.17 -4.18 -29.91
C VAL A 437 -10.81 -3.53 -29.72
N GLY A 438 -9.78 -4.33 -29.52
CA GLY A 438 -8.41 -3.85 -29.32
C GLY A 438 -7.52 -4.88 -28.64
N THR A 439 -6.23 -4.58 -28.53
CA THR A 439 -5.23 -5.48 -27.94
C THR A 439 -5.02 -5.25 -26.44
N ASN A 440 -5.55 -4.16 -25.88
CA ASN A 440 -5.36 -3.75 -24.48
C ASN A 440 -6.69 -3.38 -23.81
N VAL A 441 -7.74 -4.18 -24.04
CA VAL A 441 -9.05 -3.97 -23.39
C VAL A 441 -8.92 -4.39 -21.92
N PRO A 442 -9.24 -3.53 -20.94
CA PRO A 442 -9.08 -3.87 -19.53
C PRO A 442 -10.08 -4.96 -19.12
N LEU A 443 -9.58 -6.06 -18.57
CA LEU A 443 -10.32 -7.08 -17.86
C LEU A 443 -10.08 -6.88 -16.36
N GLU A 444 -11.15 -6.65 -15.60
CA GLU A 444 -11.09 -6.45 -14.17
C GLU A 444 -11.98 -7.43 -13.43
N VAL A 445 -11.49 -7.90 -12.29
CA VAL A 445 -12.23 -8.80 -11.40
C VAL A 445 -12.41 -8.11 -10.05
N THR A 446 -13.66 -8.05 -9.56
CA THR A 446 -13.99 -7.51 -8.24
C THR A 446 -14.54 -8.61 -7.35
N GLN A 447 -13.91 -8.78 -6.18
CA GLN A 447 -14.32 -9.68 -5.11
C GLN A 447 -13.96 -9.04 -3.77
N GLY A 448 -14.88 -8.23 -3.24
CA GLY A 448 -14.59 -7.33 -2.11
C GLY A 448 -13.81 -6.09 -2.55
N LEU A 449 -12.68 -6.28 -3.20
CA LEU A 449 -11.89 -5.22 -3.88
C LEU A 449 -11.87 -5.47 -5.39
N THR A 450 -11.56 -4.44 -6.16
CA THR A 450 -11.23 -4.59 -7.59
C THR A 450 -9.73 -4.84 -7.73
N GLY A 451 -9.37 -5.92 -8.40
CA GLY A 451 -7.98 -6.26 -8.72
C GLY A 451 -7.41 -5.36 -9.83
N ALA A 452 -6.09 -5.42 -10.00
CA ALA A 452 -5.44 -4.76 -11.12
C ALA A 452 -5.96 -5.30 -12.46
N ALA A 453 -6.19 -4.42 -13.43
CA ALA A 453 -6.67 -4.78 -14.74
C ALA A 453 -5.64 -5.62 -15.52
N LEU A 454 -6.10 -6.70 -16.16
CA LEU A 454 -5.33 -7.46 -17.15
C LEU A 454 -5.68 -6.95 -18.55
N PRO A 455 -4.71 -6.61 -19.43
CA PRO A 455 -5.01 -6.31 -20.82
C PRO A 455 -5.48 -7.55 -21.57
N LEU A 456 -6.65 -7.49 -22.19
CA LEU A 456 -7.25 -8.56 -22.98
C LEU A 456 -7.33 -8.13 -24.46
N ALA A 457 -6.95 -9.04 -25.38
CA ALA A 457 -7.08 -8.77 -26.81
C ALA A 457 -8.46 -9.27 -27.31
N ILE A 458 -9.25 -8.38 -27.93
CA ILE A 458 -10.62 -8.66 -28.41
C ILE A 458 -10.76 -8.27 -29.88
N ARG A 459 -11.49 -9.10 -30.65
CA ARG A 459 -11.83 -8.86 -32.05
C ARG A 459 -13.31 -9.00 -32.35
#